data_c8e50fad62e6a457dd9340f04f9f0b50
#
_entry.id   c8e50fad62e6a457dd9340f04f9f0b50
#
_cell.length_a   1.000
_cell.length_b   1.000
_cell.length_c   1.000
_cell.angle_alpha   90.00
_cell.angle_beta   90.00
_cell.angle_gamma   90.00
#
_symmetry.space_group_name_H-M   'P 1'
#
loop_
_entity.id
_entity.type
_entity.pdbx_description
1 polymer ?
#
loop_
_entity_poly.entity_id
_entity_poly.type
_entity_poly.pdbx_seq_one_letter_code
_entity_poly.pdbx_strand_id
1 'polypeptide(L)'
;MKNDIVIEVKDLTKRFGKFTAVDHISFEVYKGEIFGFLGANGAGKSTAMHMLCGLNYPTEGTGIVAGFDINTQQENVKKNIGYMSQKFALYDDLTVSENIKLYAGIYGMSLDIIEKKTAKLLKDLGFEEQRDVLVQKLPLGWKQKLAFSVSIFHEPKIVFLDEPTGGVDPVTRRQFWEMIYDATDRGITVFVTTHYMDEAEYCNRVSIMVDGQIKALDTPANLKKQYNTDSMDSVFEQLARKATRKSD
;
A
#
# COMPACT_ATOMS: atom_id res chain seq x y z
N MET A 1 -6.01 8.92 -24.03
CA MET A 1 -4.65 8.98 -23.51
C MET A 1 -4.28 7.56 -23.12
N LYS A 2 -3.14 7.00 -23.54
CA LYS A 2 -2.65 5.73 -22.99
C LYS A 2 -2.35 6.01 -21.52
N ASN A 3 -3.02 5.31 -20.61
CA ASN A 3 -2.71 5.38 -19.20
C ASN A 3 -1.29 4.83 -19.01
N ASP A 4 -0.37 5.64 -18.46
CA ASP A 4 1.00 5.20 -18.19
C ASP A 4 0.97 4.09 -17.13
N ILE A 5 1.46 2.91 -17.48
CA ILE A 5 1.60 1.79 -16.54
C ILE A 5 2.80 2.06 -15.62
N VAL A 6 2.60 1.99 -14.31
CA VAL A 6 3.66 2.18 -13.31
C VAL A 6 3.97 0.90 -12.51
N ILE A 7 3.04 -0.06 -12.52
CA ILE A 7 3.27 -1.44 -12.06
C ILE A 7 2.74 -2.38 -13.15
N GLU A 8 3.58 -3.29 -13.63
CA GLU A 8 3.20 -4.39 -14.53
C GLU A 8 3.64 -5.70 -13.91
N VAL A 9 2.72 -6.66 -13.80
CA VAL A 9 2.95 -7.97 -13.17
C VAL A 9 2.50 -9.07 -14.12
N LYS A 10 3.38 -10.07 -14.35
CA LYS A 10 3.11 -11.21 -15.22
C LYS A 10 3.44 -12.52 -14.53
N ASP A 11 2.44 -13.36 -14.34
CA ASP A 11 2.51 -14.72 -13.78
C ASP A 11 3.30 -14.81 -12.47
N LEU A 12 3.19 -13.76 -11.64
CA LEU A 12 3.95 -13.64 -10.39
C LEU A 12 3.53 -14.73 -9.42
N THR A 13 4.51 -15.52 -8.98
CA THR A 13 4.30 -16.68 -8.10
C THR A 13 5.26 -16.66 -6.93
N LYS A 14 4.77 -17.02 -5.74
CA LYS A 14 5.58 -17.23 -4.55
C LYS A 14 5.24 -18.52 -3.86
N ARG A 15 6.25 -19.39 -3.73
CA ARG A 15 6.14 -20.66 -2.99
C ARG A 15 7.05 -20.62 -1.76
N PHE A 16 6.57 -21.20 -0.67
CA PHE A 16 7.32 -21.50 0.54
C PHE A 16 7.28 -23.00 0.77
N GLY A 17 8.30 -23.72 0.32
CA GLY A 17 8.28 -25.18 0.27
C GLY A 17 7.15 -25.68 -0.64
N LYS A 18 6.22 -26.45 -0.07
CA LYS A 18 5.02 -26.95 -0.80
C LYS A 18 3.88 -25.94 -0.85
N PHE A 19 3.89 -24.91 -0.01
CA PHE A 19 2.82 -23.94 0.08
C PHE A 19 2.98 -22.83 -0.96
N THR A 20 1.97 -22.64 -1.81
CA THR A 20 1.91 -21.53 -2.79
C THR A 20 1.13 -20.37 -2.17
N ALA A 21 1.83 -19.32 -1.77
CA ALA A 21 1.23 -18.12 -1.16
C ALA A 21 0.64 -17.17 -2.21
N VAL A 22 1.29 -17.05 -3.36
CA VAL A 22 0.86 -16.26 -4.53
C VAL A 22 0.97 -17.18 -5.75
N ASP A 23 -0.09 -17.28 -6.53
CA ASP A 23 -0.22 -18.26 -7.60
C ASP A 23 -0.57 -17.59 -8.94
N HIS A 24 0.45 -17.36 -9.79
CA HIS A 24 0.36 -16.87 -11.17
C HIS A 24 -0.51 -15.62 -11.34
N ILE A 25 -0.30 -14.59 -10.49
CA ILE A 25 -1.06 -13.34 -10.59
C ILE A 25 -0.48 -12.45 -11.67
N SER A 26 -1.39 -11.82 -12.47
CA SER A 26 -1.04 -10.87 -13.52
C SER A 26 -1.97 -9.68 -13.46
N PHE A 27 -1.43 -8.45 -13.44
CA PHE A 27 -2.20 -7.21 -13.41
C PHE A 27 -1.33 -6.00 -13.73
N GLU A 28 -1.98 -4.86 -13.98
CA GLU A 28 -1.36 -3.57 -14.23
C GLU A 28 -1.94 -2.51 -13.29
N VAL A 29 -1.10 -1.55 -12.89
CA VAL A 29 -1.51 -0.35 -12.15
C VAL A 29 -1.08 0.88 -12.92
N TYR A 30 -1.99 1.84 -13.04
CA TYR A 30 -1.79 3.05 -13.83
C TYR A 30 -1.35 4.22 -12.96
N LYS A 31 -0.63 5.15 -13.56
CA LYS A 31 -0.13 6.34 -12.88
C LYS A 31 -1.28 7.17 -12.30
N GLY A 32 -1.15 7.54 -11.02
CA GLY A 32 -2.08 8.41 -10.32
C GLY A 32 -3.38 7.73 -9.90
N GLU A 33 -3.50 6.37 -10.03
CA GLU A 33 -4.67 5.68 -9.49
C GLU A 33 -4.45 5.22 -8.03
N ILE A 34 -5.55 5.05 -7.32
CA ILE A 34 -5.63 4.29 -6.08
C ILE A 34 -6.05 2.88 -6.44
N PHE A 35 -5.12 1.93 -6.31
CA PHE A 35 -5.34 0.52 -6.62
C PHE A 35 -5.48 -0.28 -5.33
N GLY A 36 -6.69 -0.82 -5.10
CA GLY A 36 -7.00 -1.66 -3.95
C GLY A 36 -6.65 -3.14 -4.19
N PHE A 37 -5.91 -3.74 -3.28
CA PHE A 37 -5.57 -5.17 -3.31
C PHE A 37 -6.26 -5.86 -2.14
N LEU A 38 -7.48 -6.37 -2.39
CA LEU A 38 -8.42 -6.85 -1.39
C LEU A 38 -8.34 -8.37 -1.20
N GLY A 39 -8.70 -8.83 -0.01
CA GLY A 39 -8.79 -10.26 0.29
C GLY A 39 -8.73 -10.54 1.78
N ALA A 40 -9.14 -11.74 2.18
CA ALA A 40 -9.05 -12.18 3.57
C ALA A 40 -7.60 -12.26 4.08
N ASN A 41 -7.44 -12.35 5.39
CA ASN A 41 -6.14 -12.62 5.99
C ASN A 41 -5.61 -13.98 5.49
N GLY A 42 -4.33 -14.03 5.13
CA GLY A 42 -3.71 -15.22 4.54
C GLY A 42 -3.97 -15.42 3.04
N ALA A 43 -4.73 -14.55 2.35
CA ALA A 43 -4.96 -14.67 0.91
C ALA A 43 -3.70 -14.47 0.05
N GLY A 44 -2.58 -13.95 0.62
CA GLY A 44 -1.32 -13.71 -0.09
C GLY A 44 -1.03 -12.24 -0.40
N LYS A 45 -1.88 -11.28 0.03
CA LYS A 45 -1.77 -9.85 -0.27
C LYS A 45 -0.41 -9.26 0.11
N SER A 46 -0.01 -9.36 1.38
CA SER A 46 1.28 -8.81 1.86
C SER A 46 2.46 -9.51 1.20
N THR A 47 2.35 -10.84 0.89
CA THR A 47 3.39 -11.56 0.16
C THR A 47 3.57 -11.01 -1.25
N ALA A 48 2.48 -10.75 -1.98
CA ALA A 48 2.52 -10.13 -3.30
C ALA A 48 3.12 -8.72 -3.21
N MET A 49 2.64 -7.89 -2.29
CA MET A 49 3.16 -6.53 -2.07
C MET A 49 4.67 -6.54 -1.74
N HIS A 50 5.15 -7.44 -0.87
CA HIS A 50 6.57 -7.53 -0.53
C HIS A 50 7.44 -7.88 -1.75
N MET A 51 6.95 -8.69 -2.69
CA MET A 51 7.68 -8.93 -3.94
C MET A 51 7.75 -7.66 -4.79
N LEU A 52 6.64 -6.90 -4.91
CA LEU A 52 6.60 -5.65 -5.66
C LEU A 52 7.48 -4.55 -5.04
N CYS A 53 7.59 -4.52 -3.72
CA CYS A 53 8.48 -3.59 -3.00
C CYS A 53 9.97 -4.00 -3.05
N GLY A 54 10.33 -5.14 -3.67
CA GLY A 54 11.70 -5.65 -3.67
C GLY A 54 12.17 -6.17 -2.31
N LEU A 55 11.25 -6.53 -1.42
CA LEU A 55 11.56 -7.10 -0.10
C LEU A 55 11.68 -8.63 -0.14
N ASN A 56 11.02 -9.27 -1.10
CA ASN A 56 11.07 -10.71 -1.33
C ASN A 56 11.26 -11.02 -2.81
N TYR A 57 12.01 -12.08 -3.12
CA TYR A 57 12.13 -12.57 -4.49
C TYR A 57 10.91 -13.41 -4.88
N PRO A 58 10.35 -13.23 -6.09
CA PRO A 58 9.41 -14.19 -6.66
C PRO A 58 10.06 -15.57 -6.83
N THR A 59 9.23 -16.62 -6.83
CA THR A 59 9.67 -17.96 -7.23
C THR A 59 9.62 -18.09 -8.76
N GLU A 60 8.58 -17.50 -9.38
CA GLU A 60 8.37 -17.48 -10.83
C GLU A 60 7.68 -16.16 -11.21
N GLY A 61 7.71 -15.84 -12.50
CA GLY A 61 7.07 -14.63 -13.04
C GLY A 61 7.95 -13.40 -12.98
N THR A 62 7.40 -12.29 -13.46
CA THR A 62 8.11 -11.02 -13.57
C THR A 62 7.25 -9.85 -13.10
N GLY A 63 7.90 -8.74 -12.76
CA GLY A 63 7.22 -7.49 -12.44
C GLY A 63 8.10 -6.29 -12.67
N ILE A 64 7.49 -5.21 -13.16
CA ILE A 64 8.13 -3.90 -13.30
C ILE A 64 7.42 -2.94 -12.36
N VAL A 65 8.15 -2.27 -11.49
CA VAL A 65 7.63 -1.27 -10.54
C VAL A 65 8.41 0.02 -10.68
N ALA A 66 7.74 1.13 -10.90
CA ALA A 66 8.35 2.45 -11.15
C ALA A 66 9.37 2.47 -12.31
N GLY A 67 9.29 1.50 -13.24
CA GLY A 67 10.20 1.31 -14.35
C GLY A 67 11.38 0.37 -14.07
N PHE A 68 11.44 -0.29 -12.90
CA PHE A 68 12.51 -1.19 -12.49
C PHE A 68 12.01 -2.63 -12.32
N ASP A 69 12.82 -3.59 -12.72
CA ASP A 69 12.53 -5.02 -12.59
C ASP A 69 12.71 -5.48 -11.12
N ILE A 70 11.67 -6.12 -10.57
CA ILE A 70 11.65 -6.57 -9.17
C ILE A 70 12.61 -7.74 -8.89
N ASN A 71 13.06 -8.46 -9.92
CA ASN A 71 13.98 -9.58 -9.76
C ASN A 71 15.44 -9.14 -9.74
N THR A 72 15.78 -8.13 -10.56
CA THR A 72 17.18 -7.75 -10.81
C THR A 72 17.54 -6.34 -10.32
N GLN A 73 16.55 -5.48 -10.06
CA GLN A 73 16.75 -4.06 -9.73
C GLN A 73 16.08 -3.64 -8.40
N GLN A 74 16.01 -4.54 -7.42
CA GLN A 74 15.31 -4.32 -6.15
C GLN A 74 15.71 -3.03 -5.42
N GLU A 75 17.01 -2.70 -5.40
CA GLU A 75 17.48 -1.47 -4.75
C GLU A 75 16.96 -0.20 -5.46
N ASN A 76 16.80 -0.26 -6.78
CA ASN A 76 16.20 0.84 -7.54
C ASN A 76 14.69 0.94 -7.28
N VAL A 77 14.00 -0.21 -7.17
CA VAL A 77 12.59 -0.22 -6.75
C VAL A 77 12.45 0.47 -5.40
N LYS A 78 13.18 0.03 -4.37
CA LYS A 78 13.12 0.58 -3.00
C LYS A 78 13.35 2.09 -2.94
N LYS A 79 14.27 2.63 -3.74
CA LYS A 79 14.56 4.07 -3.80
C LYS A 79 13.46 4.90 -4.44
N ASN A 80 12.58 4.29 -5.25
CA ASN A 80 11.56 4.99 -6.03
C ASN A 80 10.13 4.78 -5.51
N ILE A 81 9.96 4.02 -4.43
CA ILE A 81 8.68 3.76 -3.79
C ILE A 81 8.65 4.28 -2.36
N GLY A 82 7.45 4.60 -1.86
CA GLY A 82 7.17 4.70 -0.44
C GLY A 82 6.60 3.37 0.06
N TYR A 83 6.83 3.04 1.31
CA TYR A 83 6.27 1.83 1.92
C TYR A 83 5.84 2.10 3.35
N MET A 84 4.59 1.78 3.67
CA MET A 84 4.03 1.81 5.02
C MET A 84 3.58 0.39 5.37
N SER A 85 4.28 -0.23 6.32
CA SER A 85 3.93 -1.57 6.82
C SER A 85 2.76 -1.53 7.79
N GLN A 86 2.07 -2.66 7.96
CA GLN A 86 0.96 -2.84 8.88
C GLN A 86 1.28 -2.44 10.34
N LYS A 87 2.50 -2.67 10.80
CA LYS A 87 2.99 -2.34 12.15
C LYS A 87 3.73 -1.01 12.21
N PHE A 88 3.37 -0.03 11.41
CA PHE A 88 4.03 1.28 11.32
C PHE A 88 5.53 1.24 11.70
N ALA A 89 6.41 1.24 10.70
CA ALA A 89 7.86 1.13 10.92
C ALA A 89 8.47 2.39 11.57
N LEU A 90 7.75 3.10 12.45
CA LEU A 90 8.27 4.24 13.21
C LEU A 90 9.05 3.75 14.42
N TYR A 91 10.11 4.46 14.77
CA TYR A 91 10.88 4.20 15.97
C TYR A 91 10.21 4.88 17.17
N ASP A 92 9.70 4.09 18.09
CA ASP A 92 8.93 4.54 19.24
C ASP A 92 9.75 5.37 20.24
N ASP A 93 11.05 5.16 20.31
CA ASP A 93 12.05 5.85 21.13
C ASP A 93 12.67 7.09 20.49
N LEU A 94 12.28 7.42 19.27
CA LEU A 94 12.61 8.66 18.61
C LEU A 94 11.42 9.64 18.65
N THR A 95 11.72 10.93 18.60
CA THR A 95 10.71 11.98 18.46
C THR A 95 10.11 11.99 17.06
N VAL A 96 9.02 12.74 16.87
CA VAL A 96 8.40 12.96 15.57
C VAL A 96 9.42 13.50 14.57
N SER A 97 10.15 14.55 14.94
CA SER A 97 11.15 15.18 14.06
C SER A 97 12.34 14.25 13.74
N GLU A 98 12.78 13.46 14.71
CA GLU A 98 13.86 12.48 14.51
C GLU A 98 13.45 11.35 13.59
N ASN A 99 12.23 10.83 13.69
CA ASN A 99 11.69 9.84 12.75
C ASN A 99 11.66 10.41 11.33
N ILE A 100 11.11 11.61 11.12
CA ILE A 100 11.09 12.24 9.80
C ILE A 100 12.50 12.39 9.24
N LYS A 101 13.44 12.89 10.05
CA LYS A 101 14.85 13.08 9.65
C LYS A 101 15.54 11.78 9.30
N LEU A 102 15.31 10.72 10.07
CA LEU A 102 15.88 9.40 9.84
C LEU A 102 15.44 8.83 8.49
N TYR A 103 14.12 8.79 8.25
CA TYR A 103 13.59 8.25 6.99
C TYR A 103 13.99 9.09 5.78
N ALA A 104 13.91 10.42 5.88
CA ALA A 104 14.35 11.30 4.81
C ALA A 104 15.86 11.12 4.50
N GLY A 105 16.68 10.88 5.53
CA GLY A 105 18.09 10.57 5.39
C GLY A 105 18.35 9.25 4.68
N ILE A 106 17.56 8.20 4.94
CA ILE A 106 17.64 6.91 4.24
C ILE A 106 17.42 7.09 2.73
N TYR A 107 16.54 8.01 2.33
CA TYR A 107 16.31 8.35 0.91
C TYR A 107 17.32 9.37 0.35
N GLY A 108 18.36 9.72 1.11
CA GLY A 108 19.47 10.57 0.64
C GLY A 108 19.14 12.05 0.54
N MET A 109 18.13 12.54 1.23
CA MET A 109 17.75 13.96 1.24
C MET A 109 18.79 14.80 2.04
N SER A 110 19.10 16.01 1.57
CA SER A 110 19.97 16.92 2.30
C SER A 110 19.29 17.51 3.53
N LEU A 111 20.07 17.83 4.57
CA LEU A 111 19.55 18.36 5.85
C LEU A 111 18.71 19.62 5.67
N ASP A 112 19.13 20.54 4.80
CA ASP A 112 18.39 21.81 4.52
C ASP A 112 17.00 21.53 3.93
N ILE A 113 16.88 20.54 3.04
CA ILE A 113 15.61 20.14 2.45
C ILE A 113 14.74 19.47 3.52
N ILE A 114 15.35 18.58 4.34
CA ILE A 114 14.64 17.88 5.41
C ILE A 114 14.04 18.89 6.40
N GLU A 115 14.80 19.87 6.87
CA GLU A 115 14.30 20.85 7.84
C GLU A 115 13.13 21.66 7.30
N LYS A 116 13.24 22.19 6.06
CA LYS A 116 12.17 22.95 5.41
C LYS A 116 10.90 22.12 5.23
N LYS A 117 11.05 20.90 4.70
CA LYS A 117 9.90 19.98 4.49
C LYS A 117 9.30 19.52 5.80
N THR A 118 10.11 19.27 6.85
CA THR A 118 9.62 18.89 8.17
C THR A 118 8.76 19.99 8.78
N ALA A 119 9.20 21.25 8.76
CA ALA A 119 8.42 22.36 9.28
C ALA A 119 7.06 22.49 8.57
N LYS A 120 7.05 22.34 7.24
CA LYS A 120 5.81 22.34 6.46
C LYS A 120 4.92 21.15 6.82
N LEU A 121 5.47 19.92 6.86
CA LEU A 121 4.71 18.72 7.18
C LEU A 121 4.06 18.78 8.55
N LEU A 122 4.80 19.23 9.58
CA LEU A 122 4.26 19.38 10.93
C LEU A 122 3.09 20.36 10.96
N LYS A 123 3.20 21.46 10.24
CA LYS A 123 2.11 22.45 10.11
C LYS A 123 0.90 21.84 9.40
N ASP A 124 1.11 21.15 8.27
CA ASP A 124 0.03 20.54 7.48
C ASP A 124 -0.72 19.45 8.29
N LEU A 125 -0.04 18.75 9.20
CA LEU A 125 -0.62 17.75 10.09
C LEU A 125 -1.20 18.33 11.40
N GLY A 126 -0.90 19.58 11.74
CA GLY A 126 -1.19 20.16 13.07
C GLY A 126 -0.34 19.55 14.19
N PHE A 127 0.91 19.20 13.88
CA PHE A 127 1.85 18.50 14.77
C PHE A 127 3.00 19.40 15.24
N GLU A 128 2.86 20.72 15.16
CA GLU A 128 3.94 21.65 15.54
C GLU A 128 4.36 21.47 17.00
N GLU A 129 3.39 21.30 17.91
CA GLU A 129 3.65 21.07 19.34
C GLU A 129 4.19 19.67 19.64
N GLN A 130 3.98 18.72 18.72
CA GLN A 130 4.41 17.31 18.87
C GLN A 130 5.80 17.06 18.28
N ARG A 131 6.44 18.07 17.71
CA ARG A 131 7.75 17.95 17.04
C ARG A 131 8.77 17.14 17.84
N ASP A 132 8.90 17.44 19.12
CA ASP A 132 9.89 16.84 20.03
C ASP A 132 9.29 15.80 20.99
N VAL A 133 8.05 15.35 20.72
CA VAL A 133 7.38 14.31 21.46
C VAL A 133 7.82 12.94 20.93
N LEU A 134 8.14 11.99 21.82
CA LEU A 134 8.46 10.61 21.44
C LEU A 134 7.26 9.95 20.77
N VAL A 135 7.49 9.22 19.68
CA VAL A 135 6.43 8.57 18.91
C VAL A 135 5.62 7.59 19.76
N GLN A 136 6.22 6.89 20.73
CA GLN A 136 5.49 6.00 21.64
C GLN A 136 4.35 6.69 22.40
N LYS A 137 4.44 8.00 22.63
CA LYS A 137 3.43 8.78 23.37
C LYS A 137 2.27 9.26 22.49
N LEU A 138 2.38 9.12 21.16
CA LEU A 138 1.33 9.55 20.25
C LEU A 138 0.16 8.57 20.25
N PRO A 139 -1.08 9.07 20.15
CA PRO A 139 -2.25 8.22 19.83
C PRO A 139 -2.06 7.46 18.53
N LEU A 140 -2.71 6.29 18.39
CA LEU A 140 -2.57 5.42 17.22
C LEU A 140 -2.84 6.15 15.90
N GLY A 141 -3.92 6.93 15.81
CA GLY A 141 -4.25 7.68 14.60
C GLY A 141 -3.20 8.74 14.21
N TRP A 142 -2.48 9.30 15.18
CA TRP A 142 -1.37 10.23 14.92
C TRP A 142 -0.13 9.49 14.43
N LYS A 143 0.20 8.34 15.02
CA LYS A 143 1.26 7.46 14.52
C LYS A 143 1.01 7.06 13.07
N GLN A 144 -0.23 6.74 12.74
CA GLN A 144 -0.65 6.37 11.40
C GLN A 144 -0.45 7.51 10.39
N LYS A 145 -0.93 8.73 10.72
CA LYS A 145 -0.73 9.92 9.89
C LYS A 145 0.75 10.22 9.68
N LEU A 146 1.56 10.12 10.74
CA LEU A 146 2.99 10.30 10.66
C LEU A 146 3.65 9.25 9.76
N ALA A 147 3.32 7.96 9.95
CA ALA A 147 3.88 6.87 9.17
C ALA A 147 3.59 7.01 7.67
N PHE A 148 2.35 7.35 7.33
CA PHE A 148 1.99 7.65 5.94
C PHE A 148 2.79 8.84 5.39
N SER A 149 2.83 9.95 6.12
CA SER A 149 3.54 11.15 5.70
C SER A 149 5.04 10.91 5.49
N VAL A 150 5.65 10.12 6.36
CA VAL A 150 7.06 9.70 6.25
C VAL A 150 7.27 8.82 5.03
N SER A 151 6.33 7.91 4.74
CA SER A 151 6.43 7.01 3.57
C SER A 151 6.40 7.74 2.23
N ILE A 152 5.81 8.94 2.17
CA ILE A 152 5.74 9.76 0.96
C ILE A 152 6.62 11.02 1.01
N PHE A 153 7.41 11.21 2.06
CA PHE A 153 8.18 12.45 2.30
C PHE A 153 9.21 12.76 1.21
N HIS A 154 9.78 11.73 0.61
CA HIS A 154 10.72 11.82 -0.51
C HIS A 154 10.05 11.93 -1.89
N GLU A 155 8.71 12.06 -1.93
CA GLU A 155 7.90 12.22 -3.16
C GLU A 155 8.05 11.03 -4.14
N PRO A 156 7.78 9.80 -3.69
CA PRO A 156 7.89 8.63 -4.54
C PRO A 156 6.86 8.66 -5.68
N LYS A 157 7.14 7.89 -6.76
CA LYS A 157 6.16 7.68 -7.82
C LYS A 157 4.97 6.83 -7.38
N ILE A 158 5.22 5.88 -6.47
CA ILE A 158 4.27 4.90 -5.97
C ILE A 158 4.45 4.78 -4.46
N VAL A 159 3.36 4.73 -3.71
CA VAL A 159 3.36 4.33 -2.30
C VAL A 159 2.59 3.04 -2.10
N PHE A 160 3.17 2.10 -1.37
CA PHE A 160 2.55 0.86 -0.94
C PHE A 160 2.12 0.97 0.51
N LEU A 161 0.85 0.66 0.78
CA LEU A 161 0.23 0.76 2.11
C LEU A 161 -0.31 -0.62 2.51
N ASP A 162 0.29 -1.25 3.52
CA ASP A 162 -0.13 -2.58 3.97
C ASP A 162 -1.11 -2.47 5.13
N GLU A 163 -2.41 -2.67 4.86
CA GLU A 163 -3.53 -2.57 5.80
C GLU A 163 -3.47 -1.31 6.69
N PRO A 164 -3.34 -0.11 6.07
CA PRO A 164 -2.94 1.11 6.78
C PRO A 164 -3.98 1.59 7.79
N THR A 165 -5.24 1.17 7.68
CA THR A 165 -6.36 1.62 8.50
C THR A 165 -6.75 0.61 9.60
N GLY A 166 -5.93 -0.42 9.77
CA GLY A 166 -6.17 -1.45 10.78
C GLY A 166 -6.20 -0.90 12.21
N GLY A 167 -7.26 -1.21 12.96
CA GLY A 167 -7.36 -0.89 14.39
C GLY A 167 -7.70 0.57 14.74
N VAL A 168 -8.02 1.43 13.76
CA VAL A 168 -8.45 2.81 14.02
C VAL A 168 -9.97 2.96 13.92
N ASP A 169 -10.47 3.99 14.62
CA ASP A 169 -11.88 4.36 14.59
C ASP A 169 -12.33 4.89 13.21
N PRO A 170 -13.64 4.90 12.91
CA PRO A 170 -14.14 5.31 11.60
C PRO A 170 -13.80 6.76 11.19
N VAL A 171 -13.69 7.68 12.17
CA VAL A 171 -13.35 9.09 11.88
C VAL A 171 -11.89 9.19 11.45
N THR A 172 -10.99 8.55 12.21
CA THR A 172 -9.56 8.48 11.87
C THR A 172 -9.34 7.79 10.51
N ARG A 173 -10.09 6.70 10.23
CA ARG A 173 -10.05 6.01 8.92
C ARG A 173 -10.41 6.95 7.79
N ARG A 174 -11.50 7.71 7.90
CA ARG A 174 -11.90 8.69 6.88
C ARG A 174 -10.83 9.75 6.64
N GLN A 175 -10.28 10.32 7.71
CA GLN A 175 -9.20 11.31 7.59
C GLN A 175 -7.95 10.73 6.91
N PHE A 176 -7.66 9.45 7.13
CA PHE A 176 -6.55 8.78 6.46
C PHE A 176 -6.80 8.63 4.95
N TRP A 177 -8.02 8.29 4.55
CA TRP A 177 -8.39 8.24 3.13
C TRP A 177 -8.33 9.63 2.46
N GLU A 178 -8.68 10.70 3.17
CA GLU A 178 -8.48 12.07 2.68
C GLU A 178 -7.00 12.35 2.38
N MET A 179 -6.08 11.90 3.25
CA MET A 179 -4.63 12.02 2.99
C MET A 179 -4.18 11.20 1.78
N ILE A 180 -4.78 10.03 1.53
CA ILE A 180 -4.51 9.23 0.33
C ILE A 180 -4.95 9.98 -0.93
N TYR A 181 -6.14 10.59 -0.93
CA TYR A 181 -6.62 11.40 -2.05
C TYR A 181 -5.69 12.59 -2.32
N ASP A 182 -5.29 13.32 -1.28
CA ASP A 182 -4.34 14.44 -1.39
C ASP A 182 -2.99 14.01 -1.99
N ALA A 183 -2.53 12.80 -1.67
CA ALA A 183 -1.30 12.25 -2.26
C ALA A 183 -1.49 11.93 -3.75
N THR A 184 -2.66 11.38 -4.13
CA THR A 184 -2.98 11.06 -5.52
C THR A 184 -3.14 12.32 -6.36
N ASP A 185 -3.77 13.37 -5.84
CA ASP A 185 -3.90 14.68 -6.50
C ASP A 185 -2.53 15.33 -6.77
N ARG A 186 -1.52 15.00 -5.96
CA ARG A 186 -0.12 15.39 -6.20
C ARG A 186 0.62 14.47 -7.19
N GLY A 187 -0.07 13.47 -7.76
CA GLY A 187 0.45 12.56 -8.77
C GLY A 187 1.13 11.29 -8.25
N ILE A 188 1.03 11.00 -6.96
CA ILE A 188 1.53 9.75 -6.37
C ILE A 188 0.52 8.64 -6.67
N THR A 189 0.96 7.51 -7.20
CA THR A 189 0.14 6.30 -7.35
C THR A 189 0.07 5.58 -6.01
N VAL A 190 -1.11 5.12 -5.60
CA VAL A 190 -1.29 4.44 -4.32
C VAL A 190 -1.69 2.98 -4.54
N PHE A 191 -0.91 2.07 -3.98
CA PHE A 191 -1.24 0.65 -3.91
C PHE A 191 -1.57 0.30 -2.46
N VAL A 192 -2.81 -0.04 -2.17
CA VAL A 192 -3.27 -0.30 -0.79
C VAL A 192 -3.79 -1.72 -0.65
N THR A 193 -3.29 -2.46 0.35
CA THR A 193 -3.90 -3.73 0.75
C THR A 193 -4.92 -3.48 1.85
N THR A 194 -6.02 -4.21 1.81
CA THR A 194 -7.01 -4.19 2.88
C THR A 194 -7.81 -5.50 2.92
N HIS A 195 -8.33 -5.82 4.09
CA HIS A 195 -9.32 -6.87 4.27
C HIS A 195 -10.73 -6.30 4.52
N TYR A 196 -10.86 -4.96 4.58
CA TYR A 196 -12.12 -4.25 4.71
C TYR A 196 -12.73 -4.01 3.32
N MET A 197 -13.86 -4.67 3.02
CA MET A 197 -14.46 -4.59 1.69
C MET A 197 -15.12 -3.23 1.41
N ASP A 198 -15.53 -2.50 2.44
CA ASP A 198 -16.03 -1.14 2.33
C ASP A 198 -14.96 -0.14 1.84
N GLU A 199 -13.68 -0.41 2.10
CA GLU A 199 -12.58 0.41 1.60
C GLU A 199 -12.37 0.29 0.09
N ALA A 200 -12.89 -0.75 -0.55
CA ALA A 200 -12.89 -0.86 -2.00
C ALA A 200 -13.56 0.34 -2.69
N GLU A 201 -14.59 0.92 -2.07
CA GLU A 201 -15.33 2.05 -2.64
C GLU A 201 -14.47 3.33 -2.73
N TYR A 202 -13.38 3.40 -2.00
CA TYR A 202 -12.42 4.51 -2.06
C TYR A 202 -11.36 4.36 -3.16
N CYS A 203 -11.29 3.19 -3.81
CA CYS A 203 -10.30 2.87 -4.82
C CYS A 203 -10.84 3.11 -6.25
N ASN A 204 -9.96 3.50 -7.17
CA ASN A 204 -10.32 3.61 -8.60
C ASN A 204 -10.56 2.23 -9.21
N ARG A 205 -9.68 1.28 -8.92
CA ARG A 205 -9.79 -0.12 -9.31
C ARG A 205 -9.39 -1.01 -8.15
N VAL A 206 -9.96 -2.20 -8.13
CA VAL A 206 -9.66 -3.19 -7.08
C VAL A 206 -9.38 -4.56 -7.68
N SER A 207 -8.43 -5.24 -7.09
CA SER A 207 -8.14 -6.65 -7.30
C SER A 207 -8.59 -7.44 -6.08
N ILE A 208 -9.38 -8.49 -6.28
CA ILE A 208 -9.84 -9.37 -5.19
C ILE A 208 -9.03 -10.64 -5.23
N MET A 209 -8.26 -10.86 -4.17
CA MET A 209 -7.39 -12.02 -4.01
C MET A 209 -8.02 -13.05 -3.09
N VAL A 210 -8.12 -14.30 -3.58
CA VAL A 210 -8.59 -15.45 -2.81
C VAL A 210 -7.63 -16.61 -3.08
N ASP A 211 -7.16 -17.26 -2.03
CA ASP A 211 -6.27 -18.44 -2.10
C ASP A 211 -5.04 -18.26 -3.01
N GLY A 212 -4.39 -17.11 -2.92
CA GLY A 212 -3.19 -16.82 -3.69
C GLY A 212 -3.44 -16.35 -5.11
N GLN A 213 -4.67 -16.29 -5.60
CA GLN A 213 -5.03 -15.95 -6.98
C GLN A 213 -5.91 -14.70 -7.04
N ILE A 214 -5.76 -13.91 -8.08
CA ILE A 214 -6.70 -12.81 -8.39
C ILE A 214 -7.94 -13.44 -9.03
N LYS A 215 -9.10 -13.28 -8.38
CA LYS A 215 -10.38 -13.81 -8.85
C LYS A 215 -11.22 -12.76 -9.58
N ALA A 216 -11.00 -11.49 -9.32
CA ALA A 216 -11.64 -10.38 -10.02
C ALA A 216 -10.75 -9.14 -9.97
N LEU A 217 -10.80 -8.32 -11.02
CA LEU A 217 -10.11 -7.05 -11.12
C LEU A 217 -10.92 -6.09 -12.01
N ASP A 218 -11.45 -5.05 -11.43
CA ASP A 218 -12.16 -3.95 -12.13
C ASP A 218 -12.42 -2.79 -11.17
N THR A 219 -13.19 -1.79 -11.60
CA THR A 219 -13.74 -0.76 -10.72
C THR A 219 -14.77 -1.38 -9.76
N PRO A 220 -14.94 -0.85 -8.54
CA PRO A 220 -15.96 -1.35 -7.60
C PRO A 220 -17.37 -1.38 -8.22
N ALA A 221 -17.73 -0.35 -8.98
CA ALA A 221 -19.02 -0.26 -9.64
C ALA A 221 -19.24 -1.39 -10.66
N ASN A 222 -18.23 -1.70 -11.48
CA ASN A 222 -18.30 -2.78 -12.47
C ASN A 222 -18.40 -4.14 -11.79
N LEU A 223 -17.62 -4.38 -10.73
CA LEU A 223 -17.67 -5.63 -9.98
C LEU A 223 -19.05 -5.84 -9.36
N LYS A 224 -19.63 -4.82 -8.69
CA LYS A 224 -20.99 -4.92 -8.15
C LYS A 224 -22.00 -5.28 -9.24
N LYS A 225 -21.91 -4.64 -10.41
CA LYS A 225 -22.77 -4.95 -11.55
C LYS A 225 -22.56 -6.38 -12.08
N GLN A 226 -21.31 -6.82 -12.23
CA GLN A 226 -20.96 -8.16 -12.75
C GLN A 226 -21.48 -9.28 -11.84
N TYR A 227 -21.45 -9.06 -10.52
CA TYR A 227 -21.91 -10.05 -9.53
C TYR A 227 -23.35 -9.81 -9.08
N ASN A 228 -24.07 -8.87 -9.71
CA ASN A 228 -25.47 -8.53 -9.45
C ASN A 228 -25.74 -8.26 -7.95
N THR A 229 -24.98 -7.35 -7.36
CA THR A 229 -25.04 -6.98 -5.95
C THR A 229 -24.74 -5.51 -5.75
N ASP A 230 -25.14 -4.96 -4.58
CA ASP A 230 -24.94 -3.55 -4.22
C ASP A 230 -23.73 -3.30 -3.31
N SER A 231 -23.06 -4.37 -2.82
CA SER A 231 -21.94 -4.24 -1.91
C SER A 231 -20.72 -5.06 -2.32
N MET A 232 -19.52 -4.55 -2.00
CA MET A 232 -18.27 -5.27 -2.23
C MET A 232 -18.11 -6.48 -1.30
N ASP A 233 -18.72 -6.48 -0.11
CA ASP A 233 -18.79 -7.65 0.76
C ASP A 233 -19.44 -8.85 0.06
N SER A 234 -20.61 -8.60 -0.58
CA SER A 234 -21.30 -9.64 -1.31
C SER A 234 -20.55 -10.12 -2.56
N VAL A 235 -19.81 -9.24 -3.24
CA VAL A 235 -18.90 -9.64 -4.33
C VAL A 235 -17.84 -10.61 -3.78
N PHE A 236 -17.20 -10.21 -2.68
CA PHE A 236 -16.17 -11.03 -2.04
C PHE A 236 -16.70 -12.39 -1.58
N GLU A 237 -17.85 -12.44 -0.91
CA GLU A 237 -18.49 -13.69 -0.47
C GLU A 237 -18.76 -14.65 -1.64
N GLN A 238 -19.29 -14.14 -2.76
CA GLN A 238 -19.55 -14.97 -3.94
C GLN A 238 -18.27 -15.56 -4.53
N LEU A 239 -17.16 -14.79 -4.52
CA LEU A 239 -15.86 -15.25 -4.98
C LEU A 239 -15.23 -16.26 -4.02
N ALA A 240 -15.29 -15.99 -2.70
CA ALA A 240 -14.73 -16.86 -1.68
C ALA A 240 -15.43 -18.24 -1.62
N ARG A 241 -16.76 -18.27 -1.79
CA ARG A 241 -17.53 -19.56 -1.82
C ARG A 241 -17.16 -20.45 -3.00
N LYS A 242 -16.71 -19.87 -4.11
CA LYS A 242 -16.29 -20.63 -5.32
C LYS A 242 -14.84 -21.10 -5.26
N ALA A 243 -14.08 -20.58 -4.32
CA ALA A 243 -12.68 -20.92 -4.15
C ALA A 243 -12.55 -22.10 -3.19
N THR A 244 -12.08 -23.22 -3.70
CA THR A 244 -11.66 -24.37 -2.88
C THR A 244 -10.15 -24.43 -2.95
N ARG A 245 -9.47 -23.93 -1.91
CA ARG A 245 -8.06 -24.25 -1.71
C ARG A 245 -7.99 -25.76 -1.46
N LYS A 246 -7.36 -26.51 -2.35
CA LYS A 246 -7.00 -27.88 -2.04
C LYS A 246 -6.01 -27.83 -0.89
N SER A 247 -6.47 -28.14 0.31
CA SER A 247 -5.59 -28.47 1.43
C SER A 247 -4.97 -29.81 1.10
N ASP A 248 -3.69 -29.82 0.76
CA ASP A 248 -2.85 -31.01 0.74
C ASP A 248 -2.51 -31.43 2.17
#